data_2c3be3bf41ace42f98d96fa80c86e3f5
#
_entry.id   2c3be3bf41ace42f98d96fa80c86e3f5
#
_cell.length_a   1.000
_cell.length_b   1.000
_cell.length_c   1.000
_cell.angle_alpha   90.00
_cell.angle_beta   90.00
_cell.angle_gamma   90.00
#
_symmetry.space_group_name_H-M   'P 1'
#
loop_
_entity.id
_entity.type
_entity.pdbx_description
1 polymer ?
#
loop_
_entity_poly.entity_id
_entity_poly.type
_entity_poly.pdbx_seq_one_letter_code
_entity_poly.pdbx_strand_id
1 'polypeptide(L)'
;MKTYDLFINGQSVPPQTKKYFDSFNPFSGQVWAKIAQATAQDVDDAVQVAHHAFSEGPWSTMTATQRGLLMHKLGDLIARDAKELATIEVQDNGKLFAEMFGQLNYVPQWFYYYGGLADKIEGNVIPLDKKGFFSFTRKEPLGVVAVITPWNSPIMLTAWKIAPALAAGCTVVIKPSEFTSASILHFVKLFEEAGFPPGVVNVITGFGNEAGTALVEHPLTKKITFTGSDSTGKIINQQAAKFLKHVSLELGGKSPNIIFADANLDDAVNGAVSGIFAATGQTCIAGSRLLVQDSIYDELVQKLVTLSKTAKMGDPMSSDTQIGPVTTRPQYEKILSYIDIAKNEGAKLLMGGEVATRPECGNGWFIEPTIFGDVNNKMRIA
;
A
#
# COMPACT_ATOMS: atom_id res chain seq x y z
N MET A 1 7.25 24.81 4.72
CA MET A 1 6.57 23.53 5.00
C MET A 1 5.34 23.45 4.10
N LYS A 2 5.15 22.35 3.38
CA LYS A 2 4.03 22.16 2.45
C LYS A 2 2.78 21.71 3.22
N THR A 3 1.61 22.26 2.86
CA THR A 3 0.32 21.84 3.42
C THR A 3 -0.48 21.14 2.34
N TYR A 4 -1.09 20.01 2.70
CA TYR A 4 -1.95 19.23 1.81
C TYR A 4 -3.36 19.17 2.38
N ASP A 5 -4.31 19.65 1.58
CA ASP A 5 -5.74 19.59 1.86
C ASP A 5 -6.35 18.26 1.42
N LEU A 6 -7.60 17.99 1.79
CA LEU A 6 -8.41 16.91 1.24
C LEU A 6 -8.60 17.12 -0.25
N PHE A 7 -8.93 16.06 -0.99
CA PHE A 7 -9.31 16.17 -2.40
C PHE A 7 -10.74 15.63 -2.58
N ILE A 8 -11.68 16.52 -2.79
CA ILE A 8 -13.10 16.20 -2.89
C ILE A 8 -13.68 16.92 -4.11
N ASN A 9 -14.44 16.18 -4.94
CA ASN A 9 -15.11 16.72 -6.13
C ASN A 9 -14.17 17.42 -7.13
N GLY A 10 -12.96 16.87 -7.33
CA GLY A 10 -11.97 17.44 -8.25
C GLY A 10 -11.24 18.67 -7.69
N GLN A 11 -11.35 18.99 -6.41
CA GLN A 11 -10.76 20.17 -5.80
C GLN A 11 -10.01 19.86 -4.51
N SER A 12 -8.94 20.64 -4.24
CA SER A 12 -8.32 20.68 -2.91
C SER A 12 -9.21 21.45 -1.96
N VAL A 13 -9.66 20.81 -0.87
CA VAL A 13 -10.60 21.37 0.10
C VAL A 13 -10.01 21.29 1.51
N PRO A 14 -9.92 22.40 2.25
CA PRO A 14 -9.48 22.35 3.65
C PRO A 14 -10.47 21.54 4.50
N PRO A 15 -9.99 20.83 5.54
CA PRO A 15 -10.90 20.10 6.42
C PRO A 15 -11.81 21.07 7.17
N GLN A 16 -13.06 20.68 7.46
CA GLN A 16 -14.06 21.55 8.10
C GLN A 16 -13.56 22.17 9.41
N THR A 17 -12.84 21.41 10.20
CA THR A 17 -12.26 21.88 11.47
C THR A 17 -10.98 22.70 11.31
N LYS A 18 -10.42 22.78 10.09
CA LYS A 18 -9.10 23.39 9.81
C LYS A 18 -7.97 22.79 10.63
N LYS A 19 -8.12 21.52 11.06
CA LYS A 19 -7.08 20.79 11.76
C LYS A 19 -6.18 20.03 10.77
N TYR A 20 -4.89 20.03 11.06
CA TYR A 20 -3.86 19.35 10.31
C TYR A 20 -2.97 18.58 11.28
N PHE A 21 -2.43 17.45 10.83
CA PHE A 21 -1.44 16.69 11.55
C PHE A 21 -0.10 16.68 10.81
N ASP A 22 0.96 16.33 11.52
CA ASP A 22 2.33 16.33 10.99
C ASP A 22 2.62 15.04 10.23
N SER A 23 3.23 15.17 9.04
CA SER A 23 3.93 14.09 8.36
C SER A 23 5.43 14.23 8.60
N PHE A 24 6.05 13.12 9.00
CA PHE A 24 7.48 13.09 9.35
C PHE A 24 8.25 12.41 8.22
N ASN A 25 9.41 12.97 7.89
CA ASN A 25 10.37 12.29 7.05
C ASN A 25 11.14 11.26 7.90
N PRO A 26 11.06 9.95 7.58
CA PRO A 26 11.64 8.89 8.42
C PRO A 26 13.17 8.94 8.54
N PHE A 27 13.84 9.50 7.52
CA PHE A 27 15.30 9.64 7.51
C PHE A 27 15.79 10.77 8.41
N SER A 28 15.17 11.93 8.35
CA SER A 28 15.56 13.08 9.15
C SER A 28 14.90 13.13 10.53
N GLY A 29 13.79 12.41 10.72
CA GLY A 29 12.94 12.51 11.91
C GLY A 29 12.21 13.86 12.04
N GLN A 30 12.24 14.70 10.98
CA GLN A 30 11.69 16.05 11.00
C GLN A 30 10.32 16.10 10.33
N VAL A 31 9.47 17.03 10.78
CA VAL A 31 8.21 17.35 10.10
C VAL A 31 8.52 18.01 8.75
N TRP A 32 8.01 17.45 7.67
CA TRP A 32 8.21 17.97 6.32
C TRP A 32 6.93 18.50 5.68
N ALA A 33 5.75 18.00 6.10
CA ALA A 33 4.45 18.43 5.60
C ALA A 33 3.38 18.46 6.69
N LYS A 34 2.30 19.23 6.43
CA LYS A 34 1.06 19.25 7.19
C LYS A 34 -0.03 18.60 6.36
N ILE A 35 -0.79 17.68 6.93
CA ILE A 35 -1.83 16.90 6.26
C ILE A 35 -3.19 17.19 6.90
N ALA A 36 -4.20 17.44 6.09
CA ALA A 36 -5.57 17.69 6.54
C ALA A 36 -6.11 16.53 7.39
N GLN A 37 -6.79 16.84 8.49
CA GLN A 37 -7.48 15.86 9.34
C GLN A 37 -8.98 15.92 9.06
N ALA A 38 -9.48 14.97 8.28
CA ALA A 38 -10.90 14.86 7.97
C ALA A 38 -11.72 14.46 9.21
N THR A 39 -12.88 15.06 9.32
CA THR A 39 -13.95 14.70 10.24
C THR A 39 -14.90 13.68 9.60
N ALA A 40 -15.85 13.16 10.38
CA ALA A 40 -16.91 12.31 9.85
C ALA A 40 -17.78 13.04 8.81
N GLN A 41 -17.94 14.36 8.92
CA GLN A 41 -18.67 15.16 7.93
C GLN A 41 -17.88 15.31 6.63
N ASP A 42 -16.55 15.54 6.68
CA ASP A 42 -15.72 15.56 5.47
C ASP A 42 -15.78 14.21 4.73
N VAL A 43 -15.89 13.11 5.49
CA VAL A 43 -16.06 11.76 4.92
C VAL A 43 -17.44 11.63 4.27
N ASP A 44 -18.51 12.09 4.93
CA ASP A 44 -19.87 12.10 4.37
C ASP A 44 -19.91 12.89 3.07
N ASP A 45 -19.37 14.10 3.05
CA ASP A 45 -19.30 14.96 1.86
C ASP A 45 -18.60 14.26 0.70
N ALA A 46 -17.46 13.61 0.96
CA ALA A 46 -16.71 12.87 -0.05
C ALA A 46 -17.47 11.64 -0.60
N VAL A 47 -18.18 10.91 0.27
CA VAL A 47 -18.99 9.75 -0.13
C VAL A 47 -20.24 10.15 -0.87
N GLN A 48 -20.91 11.24 -0.47
CA GLN A 48 -22.08 11.79 -1.18
C GLN A 48 -21.71 12.23 -2.58
N VAL A 49 -20.59 12.95 -2.73
CA VAL A 49 -20.07 13.38 -4.04
C VAL A 49 -19.71 12.17 -4.91
N ALA A 50 -19.06 11.15 -4.34
CA ALA A 50 -18.76 9.92 -5.06
C ALA A 50 -20.01 9.17 -5.50
N HIS A 51 -21.05 9.15 -4.65
CA HIS A 51 -22.34 8.53 -4.97
C HIS A 51 -23.07 9.30 -6.09
N HIS A 52 -23.10 10.62 -6.03
CA HIS A 52 -23.69 11.45 -7.08
C HIS A 52 -22.97 11.23 -8.42
N ALA A 53 -21.63 11.24 -8.43
CA ALA A 53 -20.87 10.97 -9.65
C ALA A 53 -21.18 9.56 -10.23
N PHE A 54 -21.41 8.57 -9.36
CA PHE A 54 -21.80 7.20 -9.75
C PHE A 54 -23.21 7.13 -10.35
N SER A 55 -24.19 7.79 -9.75
CA SER A 55 -25.63 7.61 -10.08
C SER A 55 -26.17 8.63 -11.10
N GLU A 56 -25.67 9.85 -11.10
CA GLU A 56 -26.28 10.98 -11.83
C GLU A 56 -25.29 11.78 -12.68
N GLY A 57 -23.98 11.71 -12.36
CA GLY A 57 -22.94 12.46 -13.05
C GLY A 57 -22.57 11.90 -14.44
N PRO A 58 -21.69 12.57 -15.18
CA PRO A 58 -21.21 12.10 -16.49
C PRO A 58 -20.60 10.68 -16.46
N TRP A 59 -20.03 10.27 -15.31
CA TRP A 59 -19.48 8.95 -15.13
C TRP A 59 -20.53 7.84 -15.24
N SER A 60 -21.76 8.08 -14.75
CA SER A 60 -22.86 7.10 -14.77
C SER A 60 -23.28 6.68 -16.18
N THR A 61 -23.11 7.57 -17.17
CA THR A 61 -23.49 7.34 -18.56
C THR A 61 -22.29 7.05 -19.47
N MET A 62 -21.07 7.14 -18.92
CA MET A 62 -19.84 6.91 -19.66
C MET A 62 -19.70 5.45 -20.07
N THR A 63 -19.42 5.20 -21.35
CA THR A 63 -19.19 3.84 -21.84
C THR A 63 -17.92 3.23 -21.25
N ALA A 64 -17.83 1.92 -21.21
CA ALA A 64 -16.65 1.22 -20.73
C ALA A 64 -15.38 1.58 -21.51
N THR A 65 -15.50 1.73 -22.84
CA THR A 65 -14.39 2.18 -23.71
C THR A 65 -13.91 3.59 -23.32
N GLN A 66 -14.83 4.53 -23.07
CA GLN A 66 -14.46 5.87 -22.65
C GLN A 66 -13.74 5.89 -21.30
N ARG A 67 -14.19 5.08 -20.33
CA ARG A 67 -13.47 4.91 -19.04
C ARG A 67 -12.07 4.35 -19.26
N GLY A 68 -11.93 3.33 -20.13
CA GLY A 68 -10.63 2.77 -20.49
C GLY A 68 -9.66 3.80 -21.08
N LEU A 69 -10.14 4.69 -21.95
CA LEU A 69 -9.33 5.77 -22.54
C LEU A 69 -8.83 6.75 -21.47
N LEU A 70 -9.66 7.14 -20.50
CA LEU A 70 -9.23 7.98 -19.37
C LEU A 70 -8.15 7.28 -18.53
N MET A 71 -8.29 5.98 -18.30
CA MET A 71 -7.31 5.20 -17.57
C MET A 71 -5.97 5.10 -18.31
N HIS A 72 -5.96 4.93 -19.63
CA HIS A 72 -4.74 4.95 -20.43
C HIS A 72 -4.06 6.31 -20.34
N LYS A 73 -4.80 7.42 -20.52
CA LYS A 73 -4.26 8.77 -20.37
C LYS A 73 -3.67 9.01 -18.96
N LEU A 74 -4.34 8.51 -17.92
CA LEU A 74 -3.80 8.57 -16.56
C LEU A 74 -2.47 7.79 -16.46
N GLY A 75 -2.37 6.61 -17.07
CA GLY A 75 -1.12 5.85 -17.14
C GLY A 75 0.02 6.66 -17.77
N ASP A 76 -0.24 7.37 -18.87
CA ASP A 76 0.76 8.24 -19.51
C ASP A 76 1.21 9.38 -18.59
N LEU A 77 0.28 10.00 -17.85
CA LEU A 77 0.60 11.07 -16.90
C LEU A 77 1.43 10.55 -15.71
N ILE A 78 1.11 9.36 -15.19
CA ILE A 78 1.90 8.73 -14.13
C ILE A 78 3.31 8.43 -14.62
N ALA A 79 3.47 7.91 -15.85
CA ALA A 79 4.79 7.66 -16.44
C ALA A 79 5.60 8.96 -16.58
N ARG A 80 4.95 10.05 -17.01
CA ARG A 80 5.57 11.38 -17.12
C ARG A 80 6.11 11.86 -15.77
N ASP A 81 5.33 11.72 -14.71
CA ASP A 81 5.61 12.30 -13.40
C ASP A 81 6.22 11.29 -12.40
N ALA A 82 6.60 10.09 -12.86
CA ALA A 82 7.09 9.00 -12.00
C ALA A 82 8.24 9.43 -11.07
N LYS A 83 9.16 10.26 -11.55
CA LYS A 83 10.29 10.77 -10.74
C LYS A 83 9.84 11.70 -9.62
N GLU A 84 8.93 12.62 -9.90
CA GLU A 84 8.39 13.55 -8.90
C GLU A 84 7.57 12.79 -7.84
N LEU A 85 6.69 11.89 -8.28
CA LEU A 85 5.89 11.04 -7.41
C LEU A 85 6.77 10.19 -6.50
N ALA A 86 7.82 9.56 -7.04
CA ALA A 86 8.78 8.78 -6.27
C ALA A 86 9.51 9.63 -5.23
N THR A 87 9.93 10.84 -5.59
CA THR A 87 10.60 11.76 -4.66
C THR A 87 9.71 12.13 -3.47
N ILE A 88 8.43 12.42 -3.72
CA ILE A 88 7.46 12.72 -2.66
C ILE A 88 7.21 11.49 -1.79
N GLU A 89 7.09 10.31 -2.40
CA GLU A 89 6.85 9.06 -1.68
C GLU A 89 8.02 8.67 -0.78
N VAL A 90 9.27 8.90 -1.22
CA VAL A 90 10.47 8.73 -0.39
C VAL A 90 10.47 9.67 0.83
N GLN A 91 10.04 10.91 0.66
CA GLN A 91 9.93 11.85 1.80
C GLN A 91 8.88 11.41 2.82
N ASP A 92 7.82 10.76 2.35
CA ASP A 92 6.72 10.28 3.21
C ASP A 92 7.07 8.95 3.91
N ASN A 93 7.70 7.98 3.20
CA ASN A 93 7.87 6.61 3.68
C ASN A 93 9.32 6.18 3.97
N GLY A 94 10.32 6.96 3.55
CA GLY A 94 11.73 6.67 3.77
C GLY A 94 12.30 5.50 2.98
N LYS A 95 11.57 4.93 2.02
CA LYS A 95 12.08 3.85 1.16
C LYS A 95 13.08 4.39 0.15
N LEU A 96 13.92 3.52 -0.40
CA LEU A 96 14.95 3.92 -1.35
C LEU A 96 14.32 4.54 -2.61
N PHE A 97 14.91 5.63 -3.08
CA PHE A 97 14.45 6.29 -4.31
C PHE A 97 14.46 5.34 -5.50
N ALA A 98 15.47 4.50 -5.65
CA ALA A 98 15.55 3.54 -6.73
C ALA A 98 14.38 2.54 -6.72
N GLU A 99 13.96 2.08 -5.53
CA GLU A 99 12.80 1.19 -5.35
C GLU A 99 11.48 1.91 -5.68
N MET A 100 11.29 3.11 -5.15
CA MET A 100 10.06 3.88 -5.41
C MET A 100 9.96 4.29 -6.88
N PHE A 101 11.04 4.74 -7.47
CA PHE A 101 11.07 5.09 -8.90
C PHE A 101 10.79 3.87 -9.79
N GLY A 102 11.37 2.69 -9.46
CA GLY A 102 11.04 1.45 -10.15
C GLY A 102 9.56 1.08 -10.04
N GLN A 103 8.97 1.19 -8.86
CA GLN A 103 7.54 0.97 -8.65
C GLN A 103 6.68 1.96 -9.46
N LEU A 104 6.99 3.24 -9.40
CA LEU A 104 6.22 4.29 -10.09
C LEU A 104 6.30 4.16 -11.62
N ASN A 105 7.41 3.70 -12.16
CA ASN A 105 7.52 3.36 -13.59
C ASN A 105 6.65 2.15 -13.98
N TYR A 106 6.34 1.26 -13.04
CA TYR A 106 5.49 0.10 -13.29
C TYR A 106 3.99 0.38 -13.07
N VAL A 107 3.63 1.34 -12.20
CA VAL A 107 2.23 1.70 -11.89
C VAL A 107 1.37 1.96 -13.13
N PRO A 108 1.84 2.61 -14.21
CA PRO A 108 1.07 2.80 -15.43
C PRO A 108 0.49 1.51 -16.02
N GLN A 109 1.21 0.39 -15.88
CA GLN A 109 0.79 -0.90 -16.44
C GLN A 109 -0.54 -1.39 -15.87
N TRP A 110 -0.85 -1.07 -14.61
CA TRP A 110 -2.14 -1.38 -13.99
C TRP A 110 -3.28 -0.63 -14.67
N PHE A 111 -3.08 0.64 -14.99
CA PHE A 111 -4.08 1.46 -15.66
C PHE A 111 -4.24 1.08 -17.13
N TYR A 112 -3.17 0.73 -17.82
CA TYR A 112 -3.25 0.20 -19.19
C TYR A 112 -3.96 -1.14 -19.23
N TYR A 113 -3.62 -2.07 -18.34
CA TYR A 113 -4.22 -3.38 -18.28
C TYR A 113 -5.72 -3.31 -17.99
N TYR A 114 -6.11 -2.66 -16.88
CA TYR A 114 -7.51 -2.56 -16.50
C TYR A 114 -8.30 -1.63 -17.43
N GLY A 115 -7.71 -0.58 -17.98
CA GLY A 115 -8.30 0.25 -19.00
C GLY A 115 -8.64 -0.55 -20.26
N GLY A 116 -7.72 -1.44 -20.69
CA GLY A 116 -7.94 -2.38 -21.79
C GLY A 116 -8.97 -3.48 -21.50
N LEU A 117 -9.25 -3.76 -20.22
CA LEU A 117 -10.27 -4.74 -19.80
C LEU A 117 -11.66 -4.12 -19.58
N ALA A 118 -11.78 -2.80 -19.50
CA ALA A 118 -13.03 -2.15 -19.10
C ALA A 118 -14.24 -2.54 -19.95
N ASP A 119 -14.06 -2.67 -21.26
CA ASP A 119 -15.10 -3.06 -22.22
C ASP A 119 -15.20 -4.58 -22.49
N LYS A 120 -14.50 -5.39 -21.67
CA LYS A 120 -14.48 -6.86 -21.78
C LYS A 120 -15.09 -7.54 -20.56
N ILE A 121 -15.88 -6.79 -19.77
CA ILE A 121 -16.61 -7.31 -18.61
C ILE A 121 -17.91 -7.95 -19.09
N GLU A 122 -17.83 -9.23 -19.45
CA GLU A 122 -18.94 -9.99 -20.02
C GLU A 122 -19.82 -10.67 -18.96
N GLY A 123 -21.04 -11.03 -19.36
CA GLY A 123 -21.94 -11.90 -18.64
C GLY A 123 -22.10 -13.24 -19.35
N ASN A 124 -22.96 -14.10 -18.81
CA ASN A 124 -23.23 -15.43 -19.34
C ASN A 124 -24.67 -15.55 -19.78
N VAL A 125 -24.94 -16.33 -20.85
CA VAL A 125 -26.24 -16.87 -21.17
C VAL A 125 -26.40 -18.22 -20.46
N ILE A 126 -27.46 -18.37 -19.67
CA ILE A 126 -27.68 -19.54 -18.81
C ILE A 126 -28.76 -20.42 -19.43
N PRO A 127 -28.49 -21.70 -19.78
CA PRO A 127 -29.52 -22.62 -20.24
C PRO A 127 -30.48 -22.94 -19.09
N LEU A 128 -31.78 -22.91 -19.40
CA LEU A 128 -32.85 -23.25 -18.47
C LEU A 128 -33.64 -24.42 -18.99
N ASP A 129 -34.01 -25.35 -18.10
CA ASP A 129 -34.98 -26.42 -18.41
C ASP A 129 -36.43 -25.89 -18.28
N LYS A 130 -36.71 -24.78 -18.99
CA LYS A 130 -38.03 -24.16 -19.05
C LYS A 130 -38.24 -23.44 -20.37
N LYS A 131 -39.19 -23.96 -21.19
CA LYS A 131 -39.51 -23.37 -22.49
C LYS A 131 -40.07 -21.97 -22.35
N GLY A 132 -39.68 -21.05 -23.26
CA GLY A 132 -40.17 -19.68 -23.32
C GLY A 132 -39.44 -18.70 -22.36
N PHE A 133 -38.38 -19.14 -21.68
CA PHE A 133 -37.54 -18.26 -20.82
C PHE A 133 -36.17 -18.11 -21.44
N PHE A 134 -35.63 -16.86 -21.30
CA PHE A 134 -34.26 -16.53 -21.60
C PHE A 134 -33.60 -15.98 -20.34
N SER A 135 -32.43 -16.52 -19.93
CA SER A 135 -31.72 -16.11 -18.74
C SER A 135 -30.28 -15.73 -19.08
N PHE A 136 -29.87 -14.59 -18.56
CA PHE A 136 -28.50 -14.11 -18.68
C PHE A 136 -28.06 -13.37 -17.42
N THR A 137 -26.74 -13.29 -17.21
CA THR A 137 -26.14 -12.43 -16.18
C THR A 137 -25.56 -11.20 -16.83
N ARG A 138 -25.61 -10.07 -16.11
CA ARG A 138 -24.92 -8.85 -16.45
C ARG A 138 -24.08 -8.41 -15.25
N LYS A 139 -22.82 -8.06 -15.48
CA LYS A 139 -21.96 -7.48 -14.46
C LYS A 139 -22.26 -6.00 -14.35
N GLU A 140 -22.48 -5.52 -13.14
CA GLU A 140 -22.76 -4.12 -12.84
C GLU A 140 -21.81 -3.58 -11.77
N PRO A 141 -21.42 -2.28 -11.82
CA PRO A 141 -20.59 -1.68 -10.80
C PRO A 141 -21.33 -1.62 -9.45
N LEU A 142 -20.60 -1.82 -8.36
CA LEU A 142 -21.17 -1.85 -7.02
C LEU A 142 -21.59 -0.46 -6.50
N GLY A 143 -20.96 0.61 -6.97
CA GLY A 143 -21.15 1.98 -6.46
C GLY A 143 -19.87 2.54 -5.86
N VAL A 144 -19.97 3.18 -4.69
CA VAL A 144 -18.82 3.79 -4.00
C VAL A 144 -17.97 2.72 -3.33
N VAL A 145 -16.68 2.72 -3.62
CA VAL A 145 -15.66 1.83 -3.02
C VAL A 145 -14.78 2.62 -2.06
N ALA A 146 -14.73 2.20 -0.81
CA ALA A 146 -13.74 2.67 0.16
C ALA A 146 -12.40 2.00 -0.10
N VAL A 147 -11.37 2.81 -0.35
CA VAL A 147 -10.01 2.36 -0.64
C VAL A 147 -9.11 2.79 0.51
N ILE A 148 -8.71 1.85 1.37
CA ILE A 148 -7.88 2.12 2.54
C ILE A 148 -6.52 1.50 2.33
N THR A 149 -5.48 2.34 2.28
CA THR A 149 -4.14 1.94 1.87
C THR A 149 -3.08 2.12 2.95
N PRO A 150 -2.05 1.26 2.97
CA PRO A 150 -1.00 1.27 3.97
C PRO A 150 0.07 2.31 3.66
N TRP A 151 1.05 2.39 4.56
CA TRP A 151 2.15 3.35 4.51
C TRP A 151 3.36 2.91 3.66
N ASN A 152 3.51 1.62 3.33
CA ASN A 152 4.76 1.12 2.74
C ASN A 152 4.93 1.37 1.23
N SER A 153 3.85 1.42 0.45
CA SER A 153 3.87 1.75 -0.99
C SER A 153 2.54 2.41 -1.36
N PRO A 154 2.30 3.64 -0.91
CA PRO A 154 0.99 4.30 -0.99
C PRO A 154 0.41 4.31 -2.39
N ILE A 155 1.14 4.84 -3.39
CA ILE A 155 0.62 5.00 -4.76
C ILE A 155 0.40 3.66 -5.44
N MET A 156 1.37 2.74 -5.37
CA MET A 156 1.26 1.43 -6.02
C MET A 156 0.07 0.62 -5.45
N LEU A 157 -0.05 0.56 -4.12
CA LEU A 157 -1.14 -0.19 -3.48
C LEU A 157 -2.50 0.49 -3.62
N THR A 158 -2.53 1.80 -3.83
CA THR A 158 -3.74 2.52 -4.25
C THR A 158 -4.11 2.13 -5.69
N ALA A 159 -3.15 2.15 -6.62
CA ALA A 159 -3.38 1.80 -8.02
C ALA A 159 -3.97 0.39 -8.16
N TRP A 160 -3.48 -0.60 -7.40
CA TRP A 160 -4.01 -1.98 -7.42
C TRP A 160 -5.49 -2.08 -7.08
N LYS A 161 -5.99 -1.15 -6.26
CA LYS A 161 -7.38 -1.12 -5.80
C LYS A 161 -8.27 -0.29 -6.71
N ILE A 162 -7.79 0.88 -7.12
CA ILE A 162 -8.62 1.82 -7.89
C ILE A 162 -8.69 1.47 -9.37
N ALA A 163 -7.65 0.90 -9.97
CA ALA A 163 -7.67 0.56 -11.39
C ALA A 163 -8.80 -0.43 -11.74
N PRO A 164 -8.96 -1.59 -11.06
CA PRO A 164 -10.10 -2.47 -11.31
C PRO A 164 -11.46 -1.85 -10.94
N ALA A 165 -11.51 -1.03 -9.87
CA ALA A 165 -12.75 -0.38 -9.46
C ALA A 165 -13.25 0.62 -10.53
N LEU A 166 -12.36 1.46 -11.06
CA LEU A 166 -12.67 2.44 -12.09
C LEU A 166 -13.01 1.76 -13.44
N ALA A 167 -12.27 0.73 -13.83
CA ALA A 167 -12.59 -0.06 -15.02
C ALA A 167 -14.02 -0.65 -14.96
N ALA A 168 -14.40 -1.16 -13.79
CA ALA A 168 -15.75 -1.67 -13.56
C ALA A 168 -16.84 -0.58 -13.54
N GLY A 169 -16.48 0.71 -13.46
CA GLY A 169 -17.41 1.83 -13.40
C GLY A 169 -17.80 2.28 -11.99
N CYS A 170 -17.12 1.78 -10.96
CA CYS A 170 -17.27 2.27 -9.58
C CYS A 170 -16.65 3.67 -9.41
N THR A 171 -17.06 4.37 -8.36
CA THR A 171 -16.38 5.56 -7.83
C THR A 171 -15.63 5.22 -6.57
N VAL A 172 -14.64 6.02 -6.19
CA VAL A 172 -13.75 5.68 -5.07
C VAL A 172 -13.59 6.85 -4.09
N VAL A 173 -13.52 6.51 -2.80
CA VAL A 173 -13.03 7.39 -1.74
C VAL A 173 -11.81 6.73 -1.12
N ILE A 174 -10.65 7.36 -1.30
CA ILE A 174 -9.35 6.86 -0.88
C ILE A 174 -9.02 7.43 0.50
N LYS A 175 -8.67 6.57 1.45
CA LYS A 175 -8.07 6.94 2.72
C LYS A 175 -6.68 6.34 2.82
N PRO A 176 -5.62 7.11 2.53
CA PRO A 176 -4.24 6.66 2.77
C PRO A 176 -3.96 6.53 4.26
N SER A 177 -2.87 5.83 4.58
CA SER A 177 -2.34 5.85 5.95
C SER A 177 -1.97 7.26 6.38
N GLU A 178 -2.22 7.61 7.63
CA GLU A 178 -1.83 8.87 8.23
C GLU A 178 -0.31 9.13 8.18
N PHE A 179 0.48 8.08 8.08
CA PHE A 179 1.94 8.21 8.01
C PHE A 179 2.47 8.61 6.63
N THR A 180 1.69 8.38 5.54
CA THR A 180 2.16 8.56 4.15
C THR A 180 1.03 9.04 3.25
N SER A 181 0.46 10.19 3.58
CA SER A 181 -0.70 10.74 2.87
C SER A 181 -0.34 11.70 1.74
N ALA A 182 0.84 12.35 1.83
CA ALA A 182 1.18 13.45 0.92
C ALA A 182 1.35 12.99 -0.52
N SER A 183 1.94 11.81 -0.73
CA SER A 183 2.13 11.24 -2.06
C SER A 183 0.80 10.96 -2.78
N ILE A 184 -0.22 10.48 -2.06
CA ILE A 184 -1.57 10.25 -2.60
C ILE A 184 -2.27 11.56 -2.93
N LEU A 185 -2.16 12.58 -2.07
CA LEU A 185 -2.74 13.91 -2.32
C LEU A 185 -2.05 14.66 -3.47
N HIS A 186 -0.82 14.27 -3.80
CA HIS A 186 -0.16 14.76 -5.01
C HIS A 186 -0.61 13.96 -6.25
N PHE A 187 -0.62 12.64 -6.16
CA PHE A 187 -1.00 11.70 -7.21
C PHE A 187 -2.43 11.93 -7.73
N VAL A 188 -3.39 12.20 -6.84
CA VAL A 188 -4.80 12.34 -7.22
C VAL A 188 -5.06 13.49 -8.21
N LYS A 189 -4.21 14.49 -8.27
CA LYS A 189 -4.32 15.62 -9.21
C LYS A 189 -4.21 15.19 -10.68
N LEU A 190 -3.51 14.08 -10.94
CA LEU A 190 -3.38 13.53 -12.29
C LEU A 190 -4.72 13.04 -12.85
N PHE A 191 -5.70 12.71 -12.00
CA PHE A 191 -7.04 12.30 -12.45
C PHE A 191 -7.79 13.46 -13.09
N GLU A 192 -7.68 14.67 -12.53
CA GLU A 192 -8.25 15.88 -13.11
C GLU A 192 -7.60 16.16 -14.48
N GLU A 193 -6.27 16.11 -14.56
CA GLU A 193 -5.52 16.31 -15.81
C GLU A 193 -5.85 15.22 -16.86
N ALA A 194 -6.08 13.99 -16.44
CA ALA A 194 -6.53 12.91 -17.32
C ALA A 194 -7.96 13.13 -17.87
N GLY A 195 -8.78 13.94 -17.18
CA GLY A 195 -10.14 14.26 -17.55
C GLY A 195 -11.21 13.39 -16.88
N PHE A 196 -10.88 12.77 -15.74
CA PHE A 196 -11.90 12.08 -14.92
C PHE A 196 -12.92 13.10 -14.42
N PRO A 197 -14.22 12.80 -14.49
CA PRO A 197 -15.25 13.70 -13.97
C PRO A 197 -15.06 13.94 -12.47
N PRO A 198 -15.37 15.17 -11.99
CA PRO A 198 -15.37 15.47 -10.55
C PRO A 198 -16.19 14.44 -9.77
N GLY A 199 -15.74 14.10 -8.55
CA GLY A 199 -16.41 13.14 -7.68
C GLY A 199 -16.10 11.66 -7.95
N VAL A 200 -15.55 11.29 -9.10
CA VAL A 200 -15.20 9.88 -9.39
C VAL A 200 -14.10 9.36 -8.47
N VAL A 201 -13.10 10.22 -8.17
CA VAL A 201 -12.00 9.92 -7.26
C VAL A 201 -11.92 11.01 -6.20
N ASN A 202 -11.97 10.61 -4.94
CA ASN A 202 -11.87 11.52 -3.80
C ASN A 202 -10.81 10.96 -2.82
N VAL A 203 -10.13 11.85 -2.12
CA VAL A 203 -9.15 11.49 -1.08
C VAL A 203 -9.47 12.22 0.21
N ILE A 204 -9.66 11.46 1.27
CA ILE A 204 -9.77 11.94 2.64
C ILE A 204 -8.58 11.44 3.43
N THR A 205 -8.00 12.29 4.25
CA THR A 205 -6.88 11.95 5.13
C THR A 205 -7.30 12.07 6.59
N GLY A 206 -6.59 11.39 7.49
CA GLY A 206 -6.95 11.38 8.90
C GLY A 206 -6.73 10.01 9.53
N PHE A 207 -7.15 9.87 10.78
CA PHE A 207 -6.89 8.69 11.59
C PHE A 207 -7.91 7.57 11.35
N GLY A 208 -7.46 6.31 11.58
CA GLY A 208 -8.27 5.12 11.32
C GLY A 208 -9.55 5.06 12.15
N ASN A 209 -9.47 5.46 13.43
CA ASN A 209 -10.61 5.47 14.38
C ASN A 209 -11.64 6.57 14.13
N GLU A 210 -11.30 7.59 13.34
CA GLU A 210 -12.21 8.69 12.95
C GLU A 210 -12.65 8.52 11.50
N ALA A 211 -11.85 9.06 10.57
CA ALA A 211 -12.14 9.05 9.13
C ALA A 211 -12.27 7.62 8.57
N GLY A 212 -11.44 6.66 9.05
CA GLY A 212 -11.51 5.27 8.62
C GLY A 212 -12.83 4.60 9.01
N THR A 213 -13.23 4.72 10.26
CA THR A 213 -14.49 4.18 10.77
C THR A 213 -15.70 4.81 10.06
N ALA A 214 -15.73 6.14 9.94
CA ALA A 214 -16.80 6.84 9.23
C ALA A 214 -16.94 6.36 7.78
N LEU A 215 -15.84 6.15 7.07
CA LEU A 215 -15.84 5.65 5.69
C LEU A 215 -16.34 4.20 5.58
N VAL A 216 -15.90 3.32 6.49
CA VAL A 216 -16.30 1.90 6.51
C VAL A 216 -17.78 1.74 6.84
N GLU A 217 -18.30 2.51 7.81
CA GLU A 217 -19.70 2.40 8.27
C GLU A 217 -20.68 3.21 7.41
N HIS A 218 -20.20 4.09 6.52
CA HIS A 218 -21.07 4.95 5.71
C HIS A 218 -22.04 4.14 4.85
N PRO A 219 -23.37 4.42 4.86
CA PRO A 219 -24.40 3.58 4.21
C PRO A 219 -24.25 3.49 2.68
N LEU A 220 -23.69 4.52 2.04
CA LEU A 220 -23.47 4.55 0.59
C LEU A 220 -22.16 3.87 0.17
N THR A 221 -21.25 3.57 1.08
CA THR A 221 -20.07 2.72 0.79
C THR A 221 -20.53 1.28 0.60
N LYS A 222 -20.29 0.70 -0.59
CA LYS A 222 -20.76 -0.66 -0.96
C LYS A 222 -19.68 -1.72 -0.87
N LYS A 223 -18.43 -1.33 -1.02
CA LYS A 223 -17.27 -2.22 -0.92
C LYS A 223 -16.14 -1.53 -0.17
N ILE A 224 -15.43 -2.30 0.65
CA ILE A 224 -14.18 -1.88 1.27
C ILE A 224 -13.05 -2.71 0.67
N THR A 225 -11.97 -2.05 0.27
CA THR A 225 -10.71 -2.69 -0.09
C THR A 225 -9.61 -2.12 0.80
N PHE A 226 -9.06 -2.98 1.64
CA PHE A 226 -8.10 -2.62 2.68
C PHE A 226 -6.78 -3.34 2.47
N THR A 227 -5.67 -2.65 2.69
CA THR A 227 -4.35 -3.26 2.91
C THR A 227 -3.73 -2.68 4.18
N GLY A 228 -3.27 -3.55 5.07
CA GLY A 228 -2.64 -3.13 6.34
C GLY A 228 -2.47 -4.28 7.32
N SER A 229 -2.57 -3.99 8.63
CA SER A 229 -2.43 -5.00 9.68
C SER A 229 -3.64 -5.94 9.76
N ASP A 230 -3.41 -7.19 10.19
CA ASP A 230 -4.46 -8.18 10.42
C ASP A 230 -5.46 -7.73 11.50
N SER A 231 -4.97 -7.05 12.54
CA SER A 231 -5.81 -6.52 13.62
C SER A 231 -6.79 -5.46 13.09
N THR A 232 -6.33 -4.51 12.27
CA THR A 232 -7.20 -3.52 11.63
C THR A 232 -8.14 -4.17 10.63
N GLY A 233 -7.68 -5.16 9.86
CA GLY A 233 -8.52 -5.92 8.93
C GLY A 233 -9.69 -6.62 9.62
N LYS A 234 -9.47 -7.20 10.80
CA LYS A 234 -10.52 -7.81 11.64
C LYS A 234 -11.57 -6.77 12.07
N ILE A 235 -11.13 -5.58 12.52
CA ILE A 235 -12.03 -4.48 12.92
C ILE A 235 -12.88 -4.04 11.73
N ILE A 236 -12.25 -3.78 10.58
CA ILE A 236 -12.95 -3.38 9.36
C ILE A 236 -13.98 -4.41 8.94
N ASN A 237 -13.62 -5.71 8.97
CA ASN A 237 -14.53 -6.77 8.60
C ASN A 237 -15.74 -6.87 9.55
N GLN A 238 -15.53 -6.70 10.86
CA GLN A 238 -16.61 -6.65 11.85
C GLN A 238 -17.56 -5.44 11.62
N GLN A 239 -17.01 -4.26 11.32
CA GLN A 239 -17.81 -3.07 11.03
C GLN A 239 -18.59 -3.23 9.73
N ALA A 240 -17.95 -3.72 8.67
CA ALA A 240 -18.58 -3.96 7.37
C ALA A 240 -19.70 -5.00 7.41
N ALA A 241 -19.56 -6.03 8.25
CA ALA A 241 -20.56 -7.09 8.41
C ALA A 241 -21.93 -6.58 8.88
N LYS A 242 -21.95 -5.51 9.68
CA LYS A 242 -23.20 -4.86 10.13
C LYS A 242 -24.08 -4.38 8.98
N PHE A 243 -23.46 -4.12 7.82
CA PHE A 243 -24.11 -3.58 6.63
C PHE A 243 -24.03 -4.52 5.43
N LEU A 244 -23.59 -5.75 5.62
CA LEU A 244 -23.40 -6.78 4.57
C LEU A 244 -22.53 -6.27 3.40
N LYS A 245 -21.52 -5.45 3.68
CA LYS A 245 -20.62 -4.89 2.64
C LYS A 245 -19.61 -5.91 2.17
N HIS A 246 -19.27 -5.86 0.90
CA HIS A 246 -18.14 -6.63 0.37
C HIS A 246 -16.82 -6.11 0.90
N VAL A 247 -15.95 -7.00 1.38
CA VAL A 247 -14.62 -6.65 1.90
C VAL A 247 -13.55 -7.46 1.17
N SER A 248 -12.49 -6.78 0.75
CA SER A 248 -11.24 -7.40 0.31
C SER A 248 -10.14 -6.96 1.26
N LEU A 249 -9.43 -7.94 1.84
CA LEU A 249 -8.38 -7.71 2.83
C LEU A 249 -7.05 -8.22 2.29
N GLU A 250 -6.06 -7.33 2.20
CA GLU A 250 -4.67 -7.65 1.93
C GLU A 250 -3.88 -7.35 3.20
N LEU A 251 -3.31 -8.38 3.80
CA LEU A 251 -2.77 -8.31 5.15
C LEU A 251 -1.28 -8.68 5.17
N GLY A 252 -0.65 -8.50 6.34
CA GLY A 252 0.72 -8.92 6.55
C GLY A 252 0.87 -10.43 6.58
N GLY A 253 2.11 -10.88 6.53
CA GLY A 253 2.45 -12.29 6.54
C GLY A 253 3.83 -12.58 7.09
N LYS A 254 4.16 -13.87 7.14
CA LYS A 254 5.46 -14.45 7.46
C LYS A 254 5.80 -15.47 6.37
N SER A 255 6.01 -14.97 5.15
CA SER A 255 6.19 -15.81 3.96
C SER A 255 7.42 -16.70 4.08
N PRO A 256 7.33 -17.99 3.73
CA PRO A 256 8.48 -18.87 3.67
C PRO A 256 9.32 -18.60 2.41
N ASN A 257 10.64 -18.67 2.56
CA ASN A 257 11.61 -18.80 1.47
C ASN A 257 12.30 -20.15 1.67
N ILE A 258 12.19 -21.06 0.70
CA ILE A 258 12.60 -22.47 0.86
C ILE A 258 13.76 -22.76 -0.07
N ILE A 259 14.90 -23.24 0.48
CA ILE A 259 16.11 -23.55 -0.27
C ILE A 259 16.49 -25.01 -0.07
N PHE A 260 16.55 -25.77 -1.17
CA PHE A 260 17.00 -27.15 -1.20
C PHE A 260 18.47 -27.25 -1.59
N ALA A 261 19.10 -28.41 -1.36
CA ALA A 261 20.53 -28.62 -1.53
C ALA A 261 21.01 -28.56 -3.01
N ASP A 262 20.12 -28.70 -3.96
CA ASP A 262 20.39 -28.61 -5.41
C ASP A 262 20.34 -27.16 -5.96
N ALA A 263 20.04 -26.16 -5.10
CA ALA A 263 20.06 -24.77 -5.49
C ALA A 263 21.50 -24.25 -5.70
N ASN A 264 21.65 -23.26 -6.61
CA ASN A 264 22.86 -22.47 -6.65
C ASN A 264 22.91 -21.59 -5.37
N LEU A 265 23.89 -21.85 -4.50
CA LEU A 265 23.95 -21.19 -3.19
C LEU A 265 24.16 -19.67 -3.26
N ASP A 266 24.95 -19.19 -4.22
CA ASP A 266 25.22 -17.75 -4.35
C ASP A 266 23.94 -17.00 -4.82
N ASP A 267 23.22 -17.56 -5.77
CA ASP A 267 21.93 -17.01 -6.21
C ASP A 267 20.89 -17.11 -5.10
N ALA A 268 20.86 -18.22 -4.36
CA ALA A 268 19.94 -18.42 -3.24
C ALA A 268 20.19 -17.42 -2.10
N VAL A 269 21.45 -17.14 -1.77
CA VAL A 269 21.82 -16.13 -0.76
C VAL A 269 21.44 -14.73 -1.22
N ASN A 270 21.73 -14.35 -2.48
CA ASN A 270 21.32 -13.07 -3.05
C ASN A 270 19.79 -12.92 -3.04
N GLY A 271 19.07 -13.97 -3.45
CA GLY A 271 17.62 -14.01 -3.42
C GLY A 271 17.05 -13.92 -2.01
N ALA A 272 17.67 -14.56 -1.02
CA ALA A 272 17.25 -14.48 0.38
C ALA A 272 17.46 -13.06 0.96
N VAL A 273 18.61 -12.43 0.71
CA VAL A 273 18.92 -11.06 1.15
C VAL A 273 17.95 -10.06 0.52
N SER A 274 17.81 -10.09 -0.80
CA SER A 274 16.90 -9.18 -1.51
C SER A 274 15.45 -9.44 -1.16
N GLY A 275 15.04 -10.69 -0.96
CA GLY A 275 13.68 -11.09 -0.63
C GLY A 275 13.18 -10.63 0.75
N ILE A 276 14.10 -10.25 1.65
CA ILE A 276 13.74 -9.74 2.99
C ILE A 276 14.19 -8.31 3.23
N PHE A 277 15.40 -7.91 2.85
CA PHE A 277 15.93 -6.59 3.19
C PHE A 277 15.54 -5.50 2.18
N ALA A 278 15.09 -5.83 0.97
CA ALA A 278 14.46 -4.86 0.09
C ALA A 278 13.32 -4.14 0.82
N ALA A 279 13.16 -2.86 0.52
CA ALA A 279 12.19 -2.00 1.20
C ALA A 279 12.33 -1.98 2.74
N THR A 280 13.55 -2.22 3.24
CA THR A 280 13.85 -2.32 4.68
C THR A 280 12.99 -3.40 5.38
N GLY A 281 12.69 -4.50 4.67
CA GLY A 281 11.83 -5.59 5.16
C GLY A 281 10.34 -5.23 5.31
N GLN A 282 9.93 -4.05 4.86
CA GLN A 282 8.59 -3.50 5.09
C GLN A 282 7.61 -3.89 3.98
N THR A 283 7.60 -5.17 3.60
CA THR A 283 6.79 -5.70 2.52
C THR A 283 5.97 -6.90 3.01
N CYS A 284 4.67 -6.92 2.67
CA CYS A 284 3.74 -7.99 3.09
C CYS A 284 4.16 -9.38 2.60
N ILE A 285 4.83 -9.46 1.45
CA ILE A 285 5.29 -10.70 0.81
C ILE A 285 6.75 -11.07 1.17
N ALA A 286 7.42 -10.31 2.05
CA ALA A 286 8.82 -10.53 2.39
C ALA A 286 9.07 -11.95 2.90
N GLY A 287 10.12 -12.61 2.38
CA GLY A 287 10.54 -13.98 2.74
C GLY A 287 11.19 -14.04 4.11
N SER A 288 10.42 -13.72 5.15
CA SER A 288 10.92 -13.52 6.52
C SER A 288 11.25 -14.82 7.26
N ARG A 289 10.82 -15.99 6.76
CA ARG A 289 11.19 -17.31 7.27
C ARG A 289 11.98 -18.05 6.21
N LEU A 290 13.30 -18.13 6.42
CA LEU A 290 14.19 -18.87 5.55
C LEU A 290 14.28 -20.32 6.02
N LEU A 291 13.77 -21.24 5.22
CA LEU A 291 13.77 -22.69 5.45
C LEU A 291 14.85 -23.31 4.58
N VAL A 292 15.85 -23.88 5.20
CA VAL A 292 17.05 -24.38 4.52
C VAL A 292 17.19 -25.89 4.78
N GLN A 293 17.49 -26.67 3.75
CA GLN A 293 17.80 -28.10 3.91
C GLN A 293 19.05 -28.28 4.75
N ASP A 294 19.02 -29.20 5.72
CA ASP A 294 20.06 -29.39 6.74
C ASP A 294 21.46 -29.52 6.16
N SER A 295 21.62 -30.24 5.03
CA SER A 295 22.93 -30.51 4.44
C SER A 295 23.69 -29.27 3.94
N ILE A 296 22.98 -28.13 3.74
CA ILE A 296 23.57 -26.87 3.26
C ILE A 296 23.41 -25.72 4.25
N TYR A 297 22.83 -25.99 5.43
CA TYR A 297 22.45 -24.94 6.38
C TYR A 297 23.63 -24.08 6.84
N ASP A 298 24.72 -24.69 7.32
CA ASP A 298 25.86 -23.95 7.86
C ASP A 298 26.55 -23.09 6.79
N GLU A 299 26.78 -23.65 5.60
CA GLU A 299 27.40 -22.91 4.49
C GLU A 299 26.53 -21.74 4.05
N LEU A 300 25.21 -21.96 3.87
CA LEU A 300 24.28 -20.92 3.43
C LEU A 300 24.18 -19.82 4.48
N VAL A 301 24.05 -20.15 5.76
CA VAL A 301 23.97 -19.16 6.85
C VAL A 301 25.25 -18.32 6.93
N GLN A 302 26.43 -18.92 6.77
CA GLN A 302 27.70 -18.19 6.76
C GLN A 302 27.74 -17.17 5.60
N LYS A 303 27.39 -17.61 4.39
CA LYS A 303 27.32 -16.73 3.20
C LYS A 303 26.28 -15.60 3.40
N LEU A 304 25.11 -15.94 3.90
CA LEU A 304 24.02 -14.99 4.17
C LEU A 304 24.44 -13.87 5.13
N VAL A 305 25.04 -14.24 6.27
CA VAL A 305 25.53 -13.27 7.27
C VAL A 305 26.66 -12.42 6.69
N THR A 306 27.58 -13.04 5.94
CA THR A 306 28.69 -12.33 5.31
C THR A 306 28.20 -11.27 4.32
N LEU A 307 27.27 -11.63 3.44
CA LEU A 307 26.67 -10.69 2.48
C LEU A 307 25.87 -9.59 3.19
N SER A 308 25.04 -9.96 4.16
CA SER A 308 24.18 -8.99 4.86
C SER A 308 24.96 -7.92 5.64
N LYS A 309 26.17 -8.25 6.13
CA LYS A 309 27.07 -7.29 6.80
C LYS A 309 27.60 -6.19 5.87
N THR A 310 27.60 -6.41 4.57
CA THR A 310 28.08 -5.41 3.60
C THR A 310 27.04 -4.34 3.26
N ALA A 311 25.82 -4.48 3.76
CA ALA A 311 24.71 -3.58 3.45
C ALA A 311 25.00 -2.15 3.90
N LYS A 312 24.87 -1.20 2.97
CA LYS A 312 25.04 0.23 3.22
C LYS A 312 23.72 0.83 3.65
N MET A 313 23.70 1.42 4.83
CA MET A 313 22.56 2.14 5.38
C MET A 313 22.76 3.65 5.22
N GLY A 314 21.69 4.43 5.08
CA GLY A 314 21.83 5.87 4.99
C GLY A 314 20.67 6.59 4.31
N ASP A 315 20.97 7.73 3.69
CA ASP A 315 19.98 8.55 2.99
C ASP A 315 19.28 7.77 1.88
N PRO A 316 17.94 7.61 1.94
CA PRO A 316 17.19 6.89 0.93
C PRO A 316 17.22 7.54 -0.47
N MET A 317 17.64 8.80 -0.58
CA MET A 317 17.82 9.48 -1.85
C MET A 317 19.19 9.19 -2.49
N SER A 318 20.17 8.66 -1.74
CA SER A 318 21.48 8.30 -2.27
C SER A 318 21.42 6.99 -3.05
N SER A 319 22.08 6.96 -4.22
CA SER A 319 22.21 5.74 -5.05
C SER A 319 23.02 4.63 -4.39
N ASP A 320 23.87 4.95 -3.41
CA ASP A 320 24.72 3.99 -2.71
C ASP A 320 24.02 3.32 -1.53
N THR A 321 22.89 3.86 -1.08
CA THR A 321 22.13 3.31 0.04
C THR A 321 21.36 2.05 -0.39
N GLN A 322 21.48 1.00 0.41
CA GLN A 322 20.82 -0.30 0.18
C GLN A 322 19.71 -0.57 1.23
N ILE A 323 19.80 0.06 2.39
CA ILE A 323 18.81 -0.05 3.47
C ILE A 323 18.49 1.35 3.99
N GLY A 324 17.22 1.73 3.86
CA GLY A 324 16.66 2.97 4.37
C GLY A 324 16.16 2.85 5.81
N PRO A 325 15.51 3.91 6.34
CA PRO A 325 14.90 3.90 7.67
C PRO A 325 13.62 3.06 7.72
N VAL A 326 13.21 2.71 8.93
CA VAL A 326 11.83 2.25 9.20
C VAL A 326 10.87 3.43 9.03
N THR A 327 9.78 3.24 8.32
CA THR A 327 8.86 4.32 7.91
C THR A 327 8.19 5.02 9.10
N THR A 328 7.79 4.27 10.12
CA THR A 328 7.01 4.83 11.22
C THR A 328 7.61 4.50 12.57
N ARG A 329 7.51 5.44 13.52
CA ARG A 329 7.99 5.23 14.89
C ARG A 329 7.30 4.04 15.58
N PRO A 330 5.97 3.84 15.48
CA PRO A 330 5.34 2.65 16.06
C PRO A 330 5.85 1.33 15.48
N GLN A 331 6.18 1.28 14.18
CA GLN A 331 6.75 0.10 13.56
C GLN A 331 8.19 -0.13 14.01
N TYR A 332 8.98 0.93 14.15
CA TYR A 332 10.34 0.87 14.70
C TYR A 332 10.35 0.27 16.13
N GLU A 333 9.51 0.79 17.01
CA GLU A 333 9.37 0.30 18.39
C GLU A 333 8.89 -1.17 18.40
N LYS A 334 7.95 -1.53 17.52
CA LYS A 334 7.46 -2.91 17.39
C LYS A 334 8.56 -3.86 16.94
N ILE A 335 9.41 -3.49 15.97
CA ILE A 335 10.51 -4.34 15.51
C ILE A 335 11.48 -4.60 16.66
N LEU A 336 11.89 -3.57 17.41
CA LEU A 336 12.76 -3.74 18.58
C LEU A 336 12.15 -4.66 19.62
N SER A 337 10.85 -4.53 19.92
CA SER A 337 10.16 -5.42 20.84
C SER A 337 10.15 -6.88 20.38
N TYR A 338 10.03 -7.13 19.07
CA TYR A 338 10.07 -8.49 18.51
C TYR A 338 11.49 -9.08 18.54
N ILE A 339 12.52 -8.25 18.38
CA ILE A 339 13.92 -8.66 18.57
C ILE A 339 14.14 -9.14 20.02
N ASP A 340 13.64 -8.40 20.99
CA ASP A 340 13.72 -8.79 22.41
C ASP A 340 12.92 -10.06 22.71
N ILE A 341 11.72 -10.19 22.16
CA ILE A 341 10.90 -11.41 22.27
C ILE A 341 11.68 -12.62 21.72
N ALA A 342 12.29 -12.50 20.55
CA ALA A 342 13.06 -13.58 19.94
C ALA A 342 14.26 -14.02 20.80
N LYS A 343 15.00 -13.05 21.35
CA LYS A 343 16.10 -13.32 22.30
C LYS A 343 15.60 -14.04 23.55
N ASN A 344 14.49 -13.58 24.12
CA ASN A 344 13.90 -14.17 25.34
C ASN A 344 13.30 -15.57 25.13
N GLU A 345 12.83 -15.86 23.90
CA GLU A 345 12.35 -17.20 23.53
C GLU A 345 13.48 -18.17 23.12
N GLY A 346 14.74 -17.71 23.16
CA GLY A 346 15.93 -18.54 22.92
C GLY A 346 16.33 -18.67 21.45
N ALA A 347 15.82 -17.83 20.55
CA ALA A 347 16.31 -17.77 19.18
C ALA A 347 17.77 -17.26 19.13
N LYS A 348 18.60 -17.91 18.35
CA LYS A 348 20.03 -17.58 18.25
C LYS A 348 20.23 -16.35 17.38
N LEU A 349 20.66 -15.23 17.95
CA LEU A 349 21.01 -14.04 17.20
C LEU A 349 22.32 -14.30 16.40
N LEU A 350 22.25 -14.22 15.08
CA LEU A 350 23.37 -14.40 14.17
C LEU A 350 23.97 -13.07 13.71
N MET A 351 23.14 -12.02 13.62
CA MET A 351 23.54 -10.69 13.18
C MET A 351 22.53 -9.62 13.62
N GLY A 352 23.00 -8.39 13.83
CA GLY A 352 22.15 -7.25 14.16
C GLY A 352 21.52 -7.32 15.55
N GLY A 353 20.23 -7.08 15.64
CA GLY A 353 19.48 -7.19 16.90
C GLY A 353 19.52 -5.93 17.76
N GLU A 354 19.81 -4.77 17.18
CA GLU A 354 19.95 -3.49 17.88
C GLU A 354 19.62 -2.30 16.97
N VAL A 355 19.51 -1.12 17.58
CA VAL A 355 19.38 0.15 16.88
C VAL A 355 20.66 0.44 16.08
N ALA A 356 20.50 0.88 14.84
CA ALA A 356 21.66 1.31 14.07
C ALA A 356 22.10 2.73 14.51
N THR A 357 23.37 2.84 14.92
CA THR A 357 23.97 4.10 15.38
C THR A 357 25.03 4.62 14.42
N ARG A 358 25.00 4.17 13.16
CA ARG A 358 25.96 4.57 12.11
C ARG A 358 25.77 6.06 11.80
N PRO A 359 26.84 6.84 11.59
CA PRO A 359 26.75 8.28 11.27
C PRO A 359 25.85 8.56 10.05
N GLU A 360 25.84 7.66 9.06
CA GLU A 360 25.08 7.78 7.82
C GLU A 360 23.56 7.65 8.03
N CYS A 361 23.13 7.08 9.17
CA CYS A 361 21.72 6.97 9.54
C CYS A 361 21.12 8.28 10.08
N GLY A 362 21.95 9.26 10.42
CA GLY A 362 21.50 10.56 10.92
C GLY A 362 20.60 10.42 12.16
N ASN A 363 19.45 11.10 12.14
CA ASN A 363 18.42 11.04 13.19
C ASN A 363 17.25 10.13 12.83
N GLY A 364 17.37 9.35 11.78
CA GLY A 364 16.31 8.46 11.27
C GLY A 364 16.05 7.25 12.17
N TRP A 365 14.96 6.57 11.90
CA TRP A 365 14.57 5.35 12.62
C TRP A 365 15.21 4.11 11.98
N PHE A 366 16.46 3.83 12.30
CA PHE A 366 17.22 2.73 11.73
C PHE A 366 17.43 1.58 12.72
N ILE A 367 17.34 0.36 12.21
CA ILE A 367 17.62 -0.89 12.93
C ILE A 367 18.63 -1.68 12.09
N GLU A 368 19.66 -2.24 12.73
CA GLU A 368 20.63 -3.09 12.05
C GLU A 368 19.92 -4.29 11.39
N PRO A 369 20.29 -4.67 10.15
CA PRO A 369 19.77 -5.89 9.54
C PRO A 369 19.93 -7.06 10.49
N THR A 370 18.82 -7.73 10.81
CA THR A 370 18.78 -8.70 11.90
C THR A 370 18.45 -10.09 11.38
N ILE A 371 19.26 -11.06 11.77
CA ILE A 371 19.11 -12.48 11.40
C ILE A 371 19.13 -13.32 12.68
N PHE A 372 18.08 -14.13 12.86
CA PHE A 372 18.02 -15.18 13.89
C PHE A 372 18.13 -16.55 13.23
N GLY A 373 18.91 -17.44 13.82
CA GLY A 373 19.02 -18.85 13.49
C GLY A 373 18.37 -19.75 14.52
N ASP A 374 18.27 -21.04 14.20
CA ASP A 374 17.73 -22.09 15.06
C ASP A 374 16.31 -21.75 15.59
N VAL A 375 15.50 -21.07 14.79
CA VAL A 375 14.15 -20.62 15.16
C VAL A 375 13.16 -21.76 15.02
N ASN A 376 12.39 -22.00 16.08
CA ASN A 376 11.25 -22.92 16.03
C ASN A 376 9.98 -22.16 15.57
N ASN A 377 9.19 -22.76 14.69
CA ASN A 377 7.93 -22.17 14.21
C ASN A 377 6.89 -21.86 15.32
N LYS A 378 7.06 -22.35 16.54
CA LYS A 378 6.24 -22.01 17.71
C LYS A 378 6.68 -20.70 18.37
N MET A 379 7.90 -20.23 18.12
CA MET A 379 8.38 -18.94 18.61
C MET A 379 7.57 -17.81 17.98
N ARG A 380 7.32 -16.77 18.75
CA ARG A 380 6.49 -15.65 18.29
C ARG A 380 7.08 -14.91 17.08
N ILE A 381 8.41 -14.86 16.95
CA ILE A 381 9.08 -14.25 15.80
C ILE A 381 8.75 -14.99 14.50
N ALA A 382 8.46 -16.27 14.54
CA ALA A 382 8.09 -17.07 13.37
C ALA A 382 6.62 -16.91 12.95
#